data_fc107508a60a500c0ad6f2011621d1bd
#
_entry.id   fc107508a60a500c0ad6f2011621d1bd
#
_cell.length_a   1.000
_cell.length_b   1.000
_cell.length_c   1.000
_cell.angle_alpha   90.00
_cell.angle_beta   90.00
_cell.angle_gamma   90.00
#
_symmetry.space_group_name_H-M   'P 1'
#
loop_
_entity.id
_entity.type
_entity.pdbx_description
1 polymer ?
#
loop_
_entity_poly.entity_id
_entity_poly.type
_entity_poly.pdbx_seq_one_letter_code
_entity_poly.pdbx_strand_id
1 'polypeptide(L)'
;FASTPLTSIQALRLETLASPELVKNGPGRAANGNFALSNLVIEARPSGSGSPWEPLKLIKPRATFEQKGLPVSAAIDNNPTSAWAIDPKFGQNHAAIFSNEKPKNSSTGWDTRWTLQFNNNSGHGMGKIRIAFSEIESNDYEGIPEPGFVSKYRADPEKKLTSSDMIEAIRIQRSLDPVWKGLALQLSTMELKKPLPATLKALVSSEGLPAVRLHTQGGDFLEQTHFLKRGDPNQKGNVAFPSFLEILTNHPENSSHWIKSAPEQSRTPLFR
;
A
#
# COMPACT_ATOMS: atom_id res chain seq x y z
N PHE A 1 4.11 -29.52 -5.76
CA PHE A 1 3.93 -29.33 -4.31
C PHE A 1 4.49 -27.98 -3.90
N ALA A 2 3.86 -27.33 -2.93
CA ALA A 2 4.33 -26.10 -2.31
C ALA A 2 3.92 -26.09 -0.84
N SER A 3 4.73 -25.44 0.01
CA SER A 3 4.43 -25.28 1.43
C SER A 3 4.38 -23.80 1.79
N THR A 4 3.57 -23.46 2.77
CA THR A 4 3.45 -22.09 3.29
C THR A 4 3.35 -22.10 4.81
N PRO A 5 4.04 -21.20 5.52
CA PRO A 5 3.91 -21.05 6.96
C PRO A 5 2.65 -20.29 7.40
N LEU A 6 1.83 -19.83 6.46
CA LEU A 6 0.60 -19.10 6.77
C LEU A 6 -0.35 -19.97 7.60
N THR A 7 -1.02 -19.37 8.56
CA THR A 7 -1.98 -20.07 9.41
C THR A 7 -3.28 -20.41 8.70
N SER A 8 -3.64 -19.62 7.67
CA SER A 8 -4.83 -19.80 6.86
C SER A 8 -4.55 -19.53 5.39
N ILE A 9 -5.29 -20.19 4.49
CA ILE A 9 -5.25 -19.92 3.05
C ILE A 9 -6.60 -19.36 2.64
N GLN A 10 -6.71 -18.05 2.54
CA GLN A 10 -7.92 -17.32 2.10
C GLN A 10 -7.96 -17.14 0.59
N ALA A 11 -6.80 -16.86 0.00
CA ALA A 11 -6.67 -16.69 -1.44
C ALA A 11 -5.38 -17.33 -1.96
N LEU A 12 -5.43 -17.72 -3.23
CA LEU A 12 -4.32 -18.32 -3.95
C LEU A 12 -4.12 -17.60 -5.28
N ARG A 13 -2.88 -17.46 -5.68
CA ARG A 13 -2.51 -16.85 -6.95
C ARG A 13 -1.61 -17.80 -7.74
N LEU A 14 -2.03 -18.08 -8.95
CA LEU A 14 -1.25 -18.79 -9.97
C LEU A 14 -0.77 -17.78 -11.00
N GLU A 15 0.53 -17.63 -11.13
CA GLU A 15 1.14 -16.80 -12.16
C GLU A 15 1.82 -17.65 -13.19
N THR A 16 1.71 -17.23 -14.44
CA THR A 16 2.47 -17.77 -15.57
C THR A 16 3.40 -16.67 -16.09
N LEU A 17 4.69 -16.97 -16.09
CA LEU A 17 5.73 -15.98 -16.31
C LEU A 17 6.26 -16.05 -17.74
N ALA A 18 6.35 -14.90 -18.36
CA ALA A 18 7.05 -14.73 -19.62
C ALA A 18 8.55 -15.04 -19.46
N SER A 19 9.16 -15.65 -20.45
CA SER A 19 10.58 -15.97 -20.44
C SER A 19 11.11 -16.03 -21.88
N PRO A 20 12.32 -15.50 -22.15
CA PRO A 20 12.98 -15.62 -23.46
C PRO A 20 13.22 -17.06 -23.90
N GLU A 21 13.24 -18.02 -22.98
CA GLU A 21 13.40 -19.44 -23.27
C GLU A 21 12.13 -20.11 -23.84
N LEU A 22 10.99 -19.41 -23.78
CA LEU A 22 9.71 -19.88 -24.30
C LEU A 22 9.43 -19.32 -25.68
N VAL A 23 8.66 -20.06 -26.49
CA VAL A 23 8.24 -19.61 -27.80
C VAL A 23 7.54 -18.26 -27.71
N LYS A 24 7.97 -17.28 -28.52
CA LYS A 24 7.46 -15.88 -28.48
C LYS A 24 7.46 -15.26 -27.08
N ASN A 25 8.46 -15.59 -26.26
CA ASN A 25 8.57 -15.23 -24.85
C ASN A 25 7.49 -15.81 -23.95
N GLY A 26 6.67 -16.75 -24.39
CA GLY A 26 5.62 -17.42 -23.62
C GLY A 26 4.40 -16.54 -23.33
N PRO A 27 3.73 -16.75 -22.17
CA PRO A 27 4.14 -17.63 -21.03
C PRO A 27 3.75 -19.10 -21.17
N GLY A 28 3.04 -19.47 -22.24
CA GLY A 28 2.71 -20.84 -22.56
C GLY A 28 3.75 -21.54 -23.43
N ARG A 29 3.55 -22.85 -23.63
CA ARG A 29 4.43 -23.74 -24.44
C ARG A 29 3.92 -23.99 -25.86
N ALA A 30 2.74 -23.47 -26.20
CA ALA A 30 2.22 -23.62 -27.57
C ALA A 30 3.09 -22.89 -28.60
N ALA A 31 2.99 -23.28 -29.87
CA ALA A 31 3.75 -22.67 -30.96
C ALA A 31 3.54 -21.16 -31.13
N ASN A 32 2.42 -20.62 -30.63
CA ASN A 32 2.13 -19.18 -30.57
C ASN A 32 2.47 -18.53 -29.23
N GLY A 33 2.95 -19.28 -28.21
CA GLY A 33 3.24 -18.78 -26.88
C GLY A 33 2.04 -18.83 -25.91
N ASN A 34 0.90 -19.38 -26.36
CA ASN A 34 -0.31 -19.51 -25.54
C ASN A 34 -0.24 -20.71 -24.59
N PHE A 35 -1.16 -20.75 -23.63
CA PHE A 35 -1.51 -21.93 -22.82
C PHE A 35 -3.03 -22.08 -22.81
N ALA A 36 -3.51 -23.26 -22.37
CA ALA A 36 -4.93 -23.52 -22.18
C ALA A 36 -5.10 -24.40 -20.94
N LEU A 37 -5.29 -23.77 -19.78
CA LEU A 37 -5.50 -24.44 -18.49
C LEU A 37 -6.93 -24.90 -18.39
N SER A 38 -7.17 -26.23 -18.50
CA SER A 38 -8.51 -26.83 -18.49
C SER A 38 -9.03 -27.07 -17.08
N ASN A 39 -8.15 -27.41 -16.13
CA ASN A 39 -8.58 -27.62 -14.76
C ASN A 39 -7.43 -27.36 -13.78
N LEU A 40 -7.77 -26.83 -12.63
CA LEU A 40 -6.89 -26.56 -11.49
C LEU A 40 -7.46 -27.18 -10.23
N VAL A 41 -6.82 -28.23 -9.74
CA VAL A 41 -7.17 -28.84 -8.46
C VAL A 41 -6.08 -28.51 -7.46
N ILE A 42 -6.46 -27.99 -6.32
CA ILE A 42 -5.55 -27.70 -5.21
C ILE A 42 -6.03 -28.44 -3.97
N GLU A 43 -5.11 -29.19 -3.38
CA GLU A 43 -5.37 -29.92 -2.14
C GLU A 43 -4.39 -29.42 -1.09
N ALA A 44 -4.80 -29.37 0.16
CA ALA A 44 -3.98 -28.95 1.27
C ALA A 44 -4.09 -29.90 2.47
N ARG A 45 -3.05 -29.90 3.29
CA ARG A 45 -3.04 -30.55 4.61
C ARG A 45 -2.15 -29.74 5.56
N PRO A 46 -2.33 -29.85 6.88
CA PRO A 46 -1.40 -29.23 7.83
C PRO A 46 0.03 -29.68 7.58
N SER A 47 0.98 -28.75 7.59
CA SER A 47 2.37 -29.03 7.25
C SER A 47 3.01 -30.01 8.23
N GLY A 48 3.78 -30.97 7.71
CA GLY A 48 4.42 -32.03 8.49
C GLY A 48 3.46 -33.07 9.07
N SER A 49 2.14 -32.98 8.79
CA SER A 49 1.17 -33.98 9.26
C SER A 49 1.05 -35.16 8.30
N GLY A 50 0.73 -36.35 8.85
CA GLY A 50 0.32 -37.50 8.05
C GLY A 50 -1.15 -37.46 7.59
N SER A 51 -1.84 -36.33 7.76
CA SER A 51 -3.27 -36.17 7.42
C SER A 51 -3.54 -36.37 5.92
N PRO A 52 -4.71 -36.86 5.55
CA PRO A 52 -5.09 -36.95 4.14
C PRO A 52 -5.12 -35.56 3.48
N TRP A 53 -4.91 -35.55 2.17
CA TRP A 53 -5.06 -34.36 1.36
C TRP A 53 -6.54 -33.98 1.25
N GLU A 54 -6.87 -32.74 1.53
CA GLU A 54 -8.24 -32.21 1.40
C GLU A 54 -8.29 -31.18 0.28
N PRO A 55 -9.28 -31.28 -0.64
CA PRO A 55 -9.43 -30.33 -1.72
C PRO A 55 -9.85 -28.96 -1.19
N LEU A 56 -9.22 -27.91 -1.70
CA LEU A 56 -9.65 -26.54 -1.50
C LEU A 56 -10.77 -26.20 -2.49
N LYS A 57 -11.88 -25.71 -2.02
CA LYS A 57 -12.97 -25.27 -2.89
C LYS A 57 -12.69 -23.86 -3.37
N LEU A 58 -12.24 -23.75 -4.62
CA LEU A 58 -11.90 -22.50 -5.26
C LEU A 58 -13.17 -21.80 -5.77
N ILE A 59 -13.27 -20.51 -5.51
CA ILE A 59 -14.37 -19.63 -5.92
C ILE A 59 -13.83 -18.28 -6.38
N LYS A 60 -14.67 -17.44 -6.97
CA LYS A 60 -14.37 -16.08 -7.41
C LYS A 60 -13.11 -16.00 -8.28
N PRO A 61 -13.00 -16.83 -9.33
CA PRO A 61 -11.84 -16.82 -10.21
C PRO A 61 -11.72 -15.48 -10.92
N ARG A 62 -10.51 -14.96 -11.00
CA ARG A 62 -10.20 -13.68 -11.64
C ARG A 62 -8.83 -13.78 -12.31
N ALA A 63 -8.66 -13.15 -13.47
CA ALA A 63 -7.39 -13.15 -14.18
C ALA A 63 -7.01 -11.75 -14.67
N THR A 64 -5.71 -11.54 -14.88
CA THR A 64 -5.18 -10.31 -15.49
C THR A 64 -5.64 -10.12 -16.93
N PHE A 65 -5.91 -11.23 -17.61
CA PHE A 65 -6.45 -11.27 -18.97
C PHE A 65 -7.13 -12.60 -19.25
N GLU A 66 -8.15 -12.58 -20.09
CA GLU A 66 -8.89 -13.75 -20.55
C GLU A 66 -9.07 -13.67 -22.06
N GLN A 67 -8.73 -14.75 -22.75
CA GLN A 67 -9.03 -14.89 -24.18
C GLN A 67 -10.52 -14.99 -24.41
N LYS A 68 -11.05 -14.36 -25.45
CA LYS A 68 -12.48 -14.45 -25.80
C LYS A 68 -12.93 -15.91 -25.91
N GLY A 69 -13.91 -16.28 -25.11
CA GLY A 69 -14.47 -17.64 -25.06
C GLY A 69 -13.68 -18.65 -24.20
N LEU A 70 -12.55 -18.22 -23.60
CA LEU A 70 -11.70 -19.06 -22.73
C LEU A 70 -11.42 -18.32 -21.39
N PRO A 71 -12.44 -18.13 -20.56
CA PRO A 71 -12.32 -17.37 -19.30
C PRO A 71 -11.62 -18.17 -18.21
N VAL A 72 -11.11 -17.50 -17.19
CA VAL A 72 -10.42 -18.13 -16.05
C VAL A 72 -11.37 -19.02 -15.23
N SER A 73 -12.67 -18.78 -15.23
CA SER A 73 -13.66 -19.64 -14.59
C SER A 73 -13.64 -21.07 -15.13
N ALA A 74 -13.23 -21.25 -16.37
CA ALA A 74 -13.05 -22.56 -16.99
C ALA A 74 -11.95 -23.42 -16.32
N ALA A 75 -11.01 -22.78 -15.61
CA ALA A 75 -9.98 -23.52 -14.89
C ALA A 75 -10.48 -24.21 -13.62
N ILE A 76 -11.72 -23.97 -13.19
CA ILE A 76 -12.32 -24.57 -11.98
C ILE A 76 -13.75 -25.10 -12.20
N ASP A 77 -14.18 -25.25 -13.44
CA ASP A 77 -15.54 -25.74 -13.78
C ASP A 77 -15.64 -27.27 -13.93
N ASN A 78 -14.50 -27.98 -13.79
CA ASN A 78 -14.37 -29.42 -13.97
C ASN A 78 -14.74 -29.93 -15.39
N ASN A 79 -14.79 -29.06 -16.38
CA ASN A 79 -15.03 -29.42 -17.76
C ASN A 79 -13.71 -29.55 -18.51
N PRO A 80 -13.31 -30.74 -18.97
CA PRO A 80 -12.01 -30.94 -19.63
C PRO A 80 -11.91 -30.27 -21.00
N THR A 81 -13.01 -29.84 -21.60
CA THR A 81 -13.03 -29.17 -22.91
C THR A 81 -13.00 -27.66 -22.84
N SER A 82 -13.26 -27.08 -21.69
CA SER A 82 -13.08 -25.65 -21.42
C SER A 82 -11.65 -25.34 -21.01
N ALA A 83 -11.23 -24.09 -21.06
CA ALA A 83 -9.91 -23.69 -20.58
C ALA A 83 -9.80 -22.18 -20.36
N TRP A 84 -8.86 -21.79 -19.52
CA TRP A 84 -8.36 -20.41 -19.46
C TRP A 84 -7.18 -20.25 -20.40
N ALA A 85 -7.22 -19.24 -21.27
CA ALA A 85 -6.15 -18.92 -22.22
C ALA A 85 -5.94 -17.41 -22.34
N ILE A 86 -4.88 -16.98 -23.08
CA ILE A 86 -4.44 -15.57 -23.07
C ILE A 86 -4.15 -14.98 -24.47
N ASP A 87 -4.54 -15.63 -25.56
CA ASP A 87 -4.39 -15.07 -26.89
C ASP A 87 -5.23 -13.77 -27.05
N PRO A 88 -4.67 -12.66 -27.57
CA PRO A 88 -3.35 -12.48 -28.19
C PRO A 88 -2.27 -11.90 -27.25
N LYS A 89 -2.41 -11.95 -25.94
CA LYS A 89 -1.52 -11.30 -24.97
C LYS A 89 -0.31 -12.16 -24.60
N PHE A 90 0.46 -12.56 -25.62
CA PHE A 90 1.71 -13.31 -25.44
C PHE A 90 2.87 -12.45 -24.96
N GLY A 91 3.96 -13.07 -24.51
CA GLY A 91 5.21 -12.40 -24.16
C GLY A 91 5.15 -11.55 -22.90
N GLN A 92 4.11 -11.67 -22.10
CA GLN A 92 3.94 -10.95 -20.83
C GLN A 92 3.43 -11.88 -19.72
N ASN A 93 3.63 -11.48 -18.47
CA ASN A 93 3.18 -12.26 -17.33
C ASN A 93 1.66 -12.17 -17.18
N HIS A 94 1.04 -13.30 -16.84
CA HIS A 94 -0.37 -13.35 -16.49
C HIS A 94 -0.57 -14.02 -15.14
N ALA A 95 -1.66 -13.67 -14.46
CA ALA A 95 -2.01 -14.22 -13.17
C ALA A 95 -3.50 -14.53 -13.08
N ALA A 96 -3.81 -15.62 -12.39
CA ALA A 96 -5.15 -15.93 -11.92
C ALA A 96 -5.17 -15.95 -10.39
N ILE A 97 -6.25 -15.42 -9.82
CA ILE A 97 -6.50 -15.41 -8.37
C ILE A 97 -7.79 -16.16 -8.10
N PHE A 98 -7.76 -16.95 -7.05
CA PHE A 98 -8.90 -17.74 -6.58
C PHE A 98 -9.05 -17.51 -5.09
N SER A 99 -10.28 -17.35 -4.61
CA SER A 99 -10.59 -17.36 -3.18
C SER A 99 -10.91 -18.80 -2.74
N ASN A 100 -10.56 -19.13 -1.51
CA ASN A 100 -10.97 -20.38 -0.89
C ASN A 100 -12.31 -20.19 -0.17
N GLU A 101 -13.32 -20.96 -0.55
CA GLU A 101 -14.68 -20.81 0.03
C GLU A 101 -14.69 -21.10 1.54
N LYS A 102 -13.89 -22.05 2.01
CA LYS A 102 -13.87 -22.52 3.39
C LYS A 102 -12.44 -22.61 3.93
N PRO A 103 -11.80 -21.46 4.19
CA PRO A 103 -10.46 -21.49 4.74
C PRO A 103 -10.45 -22.14 6.13
N LYS A 104 -9.44 -22.98 6.36
CA LYS A 104 -9.20 -23.62 7.65
C LYS A 104 -7.93 -23.03 8.26
N ASN A 105 -7.76 -23.17 9.58
CA ASN A 105 -6.58 -22.71 10.30
C ASN A 105 -5.67 -23.90 10.64
N SER A 106 -4.36 -23.66 10.55
CA SER A 106 -3.32 -24.59 11.00
C SER A 106 -2.22 -23.82 11.71
N SER A 107 -1.80 -24.28 12.86
CA SER A 107 -0.68 -23.70 13.60
C SER A 107 0.69 -24.05 13.01
N THR A 108 0.77 -25.07 12.16
CA THR A 108 2.02 -25.55 11.53
C THR A 108 2.19 -25.08 10.10
N GLY A 109 1.23 -24.29 9.57
CA GLY A 109 1.17 -23.94 8.15
C GLY A 109 0.55 -25.06 7.30
N TRP A 110 0.74 -24.99 5.99
CA TRP A 110 0.08 -25.85 5.02
C TRP A 110 1.05 -26.40 3.99
N ASP A 111 0.97 -27.71 3.73
CA ASP A 111 1.48 -28.32 2.51
C ASP A 111 0.36 -28.35 1.49
N THR A 112 0.69 -28.02 0.23
CA THR A 112 -0.29 -27.98 -0.86
C THR A 112 0.18 -28.82 -2.04
N ARG A 113 -0.78 -29.49 -2.69
CA ARG A 113 -0.60 -30.23 -3.95
C ARG A 113 -1.41 -29.55 -5.04
N TRP A 114 -0.75 -29.19 -6.13
CA TRP A 114 -1.34 -28.47 -7.25
C TRP A 114 -1.35 -29.39 -8.47
N THR A 115 -2.52 -29.61 -9.03
CA THR A 115 -2.71 -30.37 -10.26
C THR A 115 -3.26 -29.43 -11.33
N LEU A 116 -2.47 -29.17 -12.36
CA LEU A 116 -2.82 -28.34 -13.51
C LEU A 116 -3.05 -29.29 -14.70
N GLN A 117 -4.22 -29.22 -15.31
CA GLN A 117 -4.60 -30.04 -16.45
C GLN A 117 -4.74 -29.17 -17.71
N PHE A 118 -4.25 -29.68 -18.84
CA PHE A 118 -4.20 -28.98 -20.14
C PHE A 118 -4.81 -29.86 -21.23
N ASN A 119 -6.07 -30.22 -21.05
CA ASN A 119 -6.77 -31.20 -21.88
C ASN A 119 -7.47 -30.57 -23.10
N ASN A 120 -7.71 -29.26 -23.08
CA ASN A 120 -8.43 -28.55 -24.13
C ASN A 120 -7.66 -28.58 -25.47
N ASN A 121 -6.32 -28.46 -25.44
CA ASN A 121 -5.53 -28.42 -26.65
C ASN A 121 -4.12 -28.98 -26.43
N SER A 122 -3.64 -29.76 -27.40
CA SER A 122 -2.30 -30.37 -27.33
C SER A 122 -1.21 -29.30 -27.32
N GLY A 123 -0.17 -29.51 -26.49
CA GLY A 123 0.99 -28.62 -26.42
C GLY A 123 0.76 -27.29 -25.74
N HIS A 124 -0.44 -26.99 -25.22
CA HIS A 124 -0.80 -25.72 -24.61
C HIS A 124 -0.55 -25.69 -23.09
N GLY A 125 0.54 -26.28 -22.62
CA GLY A 125 0.95 -26.21 -21.22
C GLY A 125 1.46 -24.81 -20.82
N MET A 126 1.48 -24.52 -19.53
CA MET A 126 2.19 -23.35 -18.98
C MET A 126 3.70 -23.55 -19.00
N GLY A 127 4.46 -22.49 -19.18
CA GLY A 127 5.92 -22.49 -19.18
C GLY A 127 6.51 -22.42 -17.78
N LYS A 128 6.75 -21.22 -17.28
CA LYS A 128 7.22 -20.95 -15.92
C LYS A 128 6.05 -20.50 -15.06
N ILE A 129 5.84 -21.14 -13.91
CA ILE A 129 4.77 -20.79 -12.99
C ILE A 129 5.34 -20.30 -11.65
N ARG A 130 4.57 -19.43 -10.99
CA ARG A 130 4.78 -19.03 -9.61
C ARG A 130 3.46 -19.14 -8.86
N ILE A 131 3.54 -19.59 -7.61
CA ILE A 131 2.40 -19.78 -6.73
C ILE A 131 2.57 -18.87 -5.53
N ALA A 132 1.49 -18.18 -5.13
CA ALA A 132 1.44 -17.39 -3.92
C ALA A 132 0.17 -17.69 -3.12
N PHE A 133 0.26 -17.47 -1.81
CA PHE A 133 -0.83 -17.66 -0.86
C PHE A 133 -1.09 -16.38 -0.09
N SER A 134 -2.33 -16.18 0.35
CA SER A 134 -2.73 -15.04 1.18
C SER A 134 -3.66 -15.47 2.30
N GLU A 135 -3.50 -14.87 3.48
CA GLU A 135 -4.41 -15.00 4.63
C GLU A 135 -5.60 -14.04 4.56
N ILE A 136 -5.61 -13.16 3.59
CA ILE A 136 -6.72 -12.24 3.34
C ILE A 136 -7.25 -12.44 1.92
N GLU A 137 -8.55 -12.22 1.74
CA GLU A 137 -9.13 -12.14 0.40
C GLU A 137 -8.68 -10.83 -0.24
N SER A 138 -7.87 -10.92 -1.32
CA SER A 138 -7.40 -9.75 -2.03
C SER A 138 -8.29 -9.47 -3.23
N ASN A 139 -8.61 -8.19 -3.43
CA ASN A 139 -9.27 -7.71 -4.64
C ASN A 139 -8.28 -7.22 -5.70
N ASP A 140 -6.99 -7.13 -5.36
CA ASP A 140 -5.97 -6.62 -6.26
C ASP A 140 -5.48 -7.69 -7.22
N TYR A 141 -5.70 -7.44 -8.51
CA TYR A 141 -5.21 -8.27 -9.61
C TYR A 141 -3.76 -7.99 -9.95
N GLU A 142 -3.35 -6.78 -9.69
CA GLU A 142 -2.00 -6.36 -9.95
C GLU A 142 -1.09 -7.09 -8.98
N GLY A 143 -0.32 -8.02 -9.52
CA GLY A 143 0.78 -8.60 -8.80
C GLY A 143 1.64 -7.50 -8.24
N ILE A 144 2.34 -7.75 -7.14
CA ILE A 144 3.42 -6.87 -6.75
C ILE A 144 4.22 -6.62 -8.02
N PRO A 145 4.24 -5.41 -8.56
CA PRO A 145 5.00 -5.13 -9.77
C PRO A 145 6.42 -5.60 -9.55
N GLU A 146 6.97 -6.29 -10.53
CA GLU A 146 8.35 -6.76 -10.41
C GLU A 146 9.22 -5.53 -10.13
N PRO A 147 10.00 -5.53 -9.03
CA PRO A 147 10.82 -4.38 -8.69
C PRO A 147 11.67 -3.98 -9.89
N GLY A 148 11.73 -2.70 -10.19
CA GLY A 148 12.40 -2.19 -11.40
C GLY A 148 13.87 -2.62 -11.52
N PHE A 149 14.56 -2.90 -10.40
CA PHE A 149 15.92 -3.42 -10.40
C PHE A 149 15.98 -4.89 -10.88
N VAL A 150 14.94 -5.71 -10.65
CA VAL A 150 14.93 -7.12 -11.08
C VAL A 150 14.87 -7.22 -12.60
N SER A 151 14.05 -6.41 -13.26
CA SER A 151 13.99 -6.37 -14.73
C SER A 151 15.30 -5.85 -15.32
N LYS A 152 15.92 -4.83 -14.70
CA LYS A 152 17.24 -4.32 -15.12
C LYS A 152 18.33 -5.37 -14.98
N TYR A 153 18.39 -6.08 -13.84
CA TYR A 153 19.36 -7.13 -13.59
C TYR A 153 19.17 -8.34 -14.51
N ARG A 154 17.92 -8.69 -14.83
CA ARG A 154 17.62 -9.77 -15.77
C ARG A 154 18.07 -9.43 -17.20
N ALA A 155 17.96 -8.17 -17.60
CA ALA A 155 18.39 -7.71 -18.91
C ALA A 155 19.93 -7.65 -19.04
N ASP A 156 20.63 -7.34 -17.94
CA ASP A 156 22.08 -7.24 -17.91
C ASP A 156 22.61 -7.66 -16.51
N PRO A 157 22.92 -8.97 -16.33
CA PRO A 157 23.40 -9.50 -15.04
C PRO A 157 24.77 -8.95 -14.61
N GLU A 158 25.59 -8.45 -15.53
CA GLU A 158 26.91 -7.85 -15.23
C GLU A 158 26.80 -6.42 -14.69
N LYS A 159 25.63 -5.82 -14.84
CA LYS A 159 25.38 -4.46 -14.38
C LYS A 159 25.30 -4.41 -12.86
N LYS A 160 26.15 -3.60 -12.23
CA LYS A 160 26.10 -3.37 -10.78
C LYS A 160 24.80 -2.67 -10.40
N LEU A 161 24.15 -3.17 -9.34
CA LEU A 161 23.00 -2.52 -8.74
C LEU A 161 23.37 -1.14 -8.20
N THR A 162 22.53 -0.17 -8.42
CA THR A 162 22.66 1.15 -7.81
C THR A 162 22.37 1.10 -6.31
N SER A 163 22.79 2.10 -5.55
CA SER A 163 22.46 2.18 -4.12
C SER A 163 20.93 2.16 -3.88
N SER A 164 20.16 2.79 -4.75
CA SER A 164 18.69 2.77 -4.71
C SER A 164 18.13 1.37 -4.93
N ASP A 165 18.64 0.64 -5.94
CA ASP A 165 18.22 -0.74 -6.24
C ASP A 165 18.57 -1.68 -5.06
N MET A 166 19.72 -1.47 -4.40
CA MET A 166 20.10 -2.24 -3.22
C MET A 166 19.18 -2.00 -2.02
N ILE A 167 18.80 -0.74 -1.78
CA ILE A 167 17.86 -0.38 -0.70
C ILE A 167 16.51 -1.07 -0.94
N GLU A 168 16.01 -1.05 -2.18
CA GLU A 168 14.77 -1.70 -2.56
C GLU A 168 14.86 -3.22 -2.39
N ALA A 169 15.96 -3.84 -2.82
CA ALA A 169 16.21 -5.28 -2.64
C ALA A 169 16.23 -5.69 -1.17
N ILE A 170 16.92 -4.93 -0.31
CA ILE A 170 16.97 -5.16 1.13
C ILE A 170 15.57 -5.01 1.75
N ARG A 171 14.79 -4.00 1.34
CA ARG A 171 13.42 -3.81 1.81
C ARG A 171 12.54 -5.01 1.49
N ILE A 172 12.64 -5.54 0.28
CA ILE A 172 11.89 -6.73 -0.15
C ILE A 172 12.35 -7.95 0.64
N GLN A 173 13.66 -8.19 0.77
CA GLN A 173 14.19 -9.29 1.56
C GLN A 173 13.67 -9.25 3.00
N ARG A 174 13.71 -8.09 3.65
CA ARG A 174 13.17 -7.89 5.00
C ARG A 174 11.69 -8.20 5.09
N SER A 175 10.91 -7.85 4.06
CA SER A 175 9.48 -8.16 4.03
C SER A 175 9.17 -9.66 3.91
N LEU A 176 10.12 -10.46 3.44
CA LEU A 176 10.01 -11.93 3.31
C LEU A 176 10.57 -12.68 4.54
N ASP A 177 11.45 -12.03 5.31
CA ASP A 177 12.07 -12.64 6.47
C ASP A 177 11.06 -12.78 7.63
N PRO A 178 10.79 -14.00 8.12
CA PRO A 178 9.83 -14.23 9.21
C PRO A 178 10.26 -13.59 10.53
N VAL A 179 11.57 -13.52 10.81
CA VAL A 179 12.10 -12.87 12.02
C VAL A 179 11.82 -11.37 11.95
N TRP A 180 12.09 -10.75 10.80
CA TRP A 180 11.81 -9.34 10.58
C TRP A 180 10.31 -9.02 10.68
N LYS A 181 9.45 -9.88 10.11
CA LYS A 181 7.98 -9.75 10.24
C LYS A 181 7.53 -9.80 11.70
N GLY A 182 8.09 -10.73 12.48
CA GLY A 182 7.82 -10.85 13.92
C GLY A 182 8.20 -9.57 14.68
N LEU A 183 9.38 -9.02 14.43
CA LEU A 183 9.84 -7.78 15.05
C LEU A 183 8.99 -6.58 14.62
N ALA A 184 8.62 -6.48 13.36
CA ALA A 184 7.75 -5.42 12.85
C ALA A 184 6.36 -5.47 13.49
N LEU A 185 5.80 -6.66 13.71
CA LEU A 185 4.54 -6.83 14.42
C LEU A 185 4.65 -6.42 15.88
N GLN A 186 5.75 -6.77 16.57
CA GLN A 186 6.00 -6.34 17.94
C GLN A 186 6.10 -4.81 18.02
N LEU A 187 6.83 -4.18 17.10
CA LEU A 187 6.96 -2.73 17.03
C LEU A 187 5.59 -2.05 16.86
N SER A 188 4.78 -2.51 15.90
CA SER A 188 3.44 -1.97 15.67
C SER A 188 2.54 -2.11 16.91
N THR A 189 2.66 -3.24 17.62
CA THR A 189 1.91 -3.46 18.87
C THR A 189 2.36 -2.51 19.98
N MET A 190 3.65 -2.21 20.06
CA MET A 190 4.19 -1.22 21.01
C MET A 190 3.76 0.20 20.65
N GLU A 191 3.74 0.54 19.36
CA GLU A 191 3.27 1.84 18.89
C GLU A 191 1.78 2.08 19.20
N LEU A 192 0.94 1.05 19.07
CA LEU A 192 -0.47 1.11 19.46
C LEU A 192 -0.66 1.31 20.99
N LYS A 193 0.30 0.83 21.80
CA LYS A 193 0.29 1.00 23.25
C LYS A 193 0.93 2.31 23.72
N LYS A 194 1.49 3.08 22.80
CA LYS A 194 2.10 4.38 23.14
C LYS A 194 1.05 5.27 23.80
N PRO A 195 1.31 5.77 25.03
CA PRO A 195 0.36 6.65 25.69
C PRO A 195 0.18 7.92 24.87
N LEU A 196 -1.06 8.21 24.53
CA LEU A 196 -1.41 9.48 23.92
C LEU A 196 -1.26 10.57 24.99
N PRO A 197 -0.54 11.67 24.71
CA PRO A 197 -0.46 12.78 25.64
C PRO A 197 -1.88 13.33 25.89
N ALA A 198 -2.19 13.64 27.14
CA ALA A 198 -3.42 14.32 27.47
C ALA A 198 -3.42 15.68 26.75
N THR A 199 -4.33 15.81 25.77
CA THR A 199 -4.48 17.07 25.02
C THR A 199 -5.61 17.88 25.60
N LEU A 200 -5.35 19.13 25.91
CA LEU A 200 -6.38 20.12 26.26
C LEU A 200 -6.69 20.93 25.00
N LYS A 201 -7.96 21.20 24.77
CA LYS A 201 -8.36 22.18 23.76
C LYS A 201 -8.01 23.57 24.32
N ALA A 202 -7.00 24.20 23.72
CA ALA A 202 -6.64 25.58 24.05
C ALA A 202 -7.01 26.49 22.86
N LEU A 203 -7.45 27.70 23.19
CA LEU A 203 -7.60 28.75 22.19
C LEU A 203 -6.20 29.21 21.78
N VAL A 204 -5.84 29.04 20.53
CA VAL A 204 -4.53 29.46 20.03
C VAL A 204 -4.74 30.68 19.13
N SER A 205 -4.08 31.77 19.45
CA SER A 205 -3.94 32.93 18.54
C SER A 205 -2.67 32.70 17.71
N SER A 206 -2.81 32.72 16.41
CA SER A 206 -1.69 32.57 15.46
C SER A 206 -1.43 33.87 14.72
N GLU A 207 -0.16 34.26 14.63
CA GLU A 207 0.30 35.42 13.86
C GLU A 207 0.88 34.95 12.50
N GLY A 208 0.83 35.81 11.51
CA GLY A 208 1.41 35.53 10.20
C GLY A 208 0.54 34.69 9.26
N LEU A 209 -0.66 34.28 9.68
CA LEU A 209 -1.62 33.67 8.77
C LEU A 209 -2.44 34.74 8.04
N PRO A 210 -2.88 34.47 6.78
CA PRO A 210 -3.80 35.37 6.09
C PRO A 210 -5.05 35.60 6.95
N ALA A 211 -5.47 36.86 7.07
CA ALA A 211 -6.69 37.21 7.79
C ALA A 211 -7.89 36.53 7.13
N VAL A 212 -8.61 35.70 7.89
CA VAL A 212 -9.87 35.09 7.45
C VAL A 212 -11.00 36.04 7.81
N ARG A 213 -11.61 36.63 6.81
CA ARG A 213 -12.75 37.53 6.99
C ARG A 213 -14.03 36.74 7.17
N LEU A 214 -14.67 36.87 8.32
CA LEU A 214 -16.02 36.38 8.52
C LEU A 214 -17.01 37.37 7.88
N HIS A 215 -18.09 36.88 7.29
CA HIS A 215 -19.08 37.67 6.59
C HIS A 215 -19.78 38.78 7.45
N THR A 216 -19.68 38.63 8.76
CA THR A 216 -20.23 39.60 9.74
C THR A 216 -19.27 40.73 10.08
N GLN A 217 -18.04 40.72 9.55
CA GLN A 217 -17.02 41.72 9.88
C GLN A 217 -16.96 42.82 8.83
N GLY A 218 -16.82 44.07 9.27
CA GLY A 218 -16.79 45.25 8.39
C GLY A 218 -15.58 45.31 7.46
N GLY A 219 -15.56 46.32 6.57
CA GLY A 219 -14.55 46.49 5.51
C GLY A 219 -13.13 46.76 5.99
N ASP A 220 -12.98 47.23 7.23
CA ASP A 220 -11.75 47.69 7.85
C ASP A 220 -11.14 46.62 8.82
N PHE A 221 -11.50 45.36 8.61
CA PHE A 221 -11.07 44.30 9.44
C PHE A 221 -9.53 44.12 9.40
N LEU A 222 -8.84 44.53 10.46
CA LEU A 222 -7.45 44.24 10.83
C LEU A 222 -6.31 44.85 10.00
N GLU A 223 -6.53 45.89 9.18
CA GLU A 223 -5.38 46.52 8.55
C GLU A 223 -4.55 47.34 9.53
N GLN A 224 -5.20 48.12 10.40
CA GLN A 224 -4.51 48.85 11.47
C GLN A 224 -5.45 49.03 12.69
N THR A 225 -4.90 48.95 13.88
CA THR A 225 -5.63 49.27 15.11
C THR A 225 -5.43 50.76 15.44
N HIS A 226 -6.52 51.48 15.73
CA HIS A 226 -6.49 52.88 16.06
C HIS A 226 -7.06 53.15 17.47
N PHE A 227 -6.55 54.16 18.10
CA PHE A 227 -7.25 54.72 19.24
C PHE A 227 -8.57 55.36 18.76
N LEU A 228 -9.67 55.02 19.40
CA LEU A 228 -10.99 55.50 19.07
C LEU A 228 -11.38 56.65 19.98
N LYS A 229 -11.84 57.74 19.41
CA LYS A 229 -12.33 58.87 20.22
C LYS A 229 -13.67 58.51 20.86
N ARG A 230 -13.70 58.42 22.17
CA ARG A 230 -14.87 57.99 22.96
C ARG A 230 -15.41 56.59 22.57
N GLY A 231 -14.56 55.72 22.00
CA GLY A 231 -14.96 54.39 21.55
C GLY A 231 -15.73 54.32 20.22
N ASP A 232 -15.89 55.48 19.50
CA ASP A 232 -16.59 55.55 18.24
C ASP A 232 -15.71 55.02 17.08
N PRO A 233 -16.10 53.91 16.41
CA PRO A 233 -15.34 53.33 15.29
C PRO A 233 -15.11 54.26 14.11
N ASN A 234 -15.98 55.28 13.95
CA ASN A 234 -15.89 56.26 12.87
C ASN A 234 -14.94 57.42 13.19
N GLN A 235 -14.51 57.56 14.43
CA GLN A 235 -13.60 58.59 14.89
C GLN A 235 -12.25 58.00 15.30
N LYS A 236 -11.50 57.52 14.27
CA LYS A 236 -10.16 56.94 14.41
C LYS A 236 -9.16 58.05 14.71
N GLY A 237 -8.41 57.85 15.80
CA GLY A 237 -7.26 58.67 16.19
C GLY A 237 -5.95 58.08 15.66
N ASN A 238 -4.86 58.25 16.43
CA ASN A 238 -3.56 57.72 16.08
C ASN A 238 -3.57 56.18 16.05
N VAL A 239 -2.68 55.59 15.24
CA VAL A 239 -2.45 54.13 15.21
C VAL A 239 -2.00 53.67 16.57
N ALA A 240 -2.62 52.63 17.06
CA ALA A 240 -2.24 51.96 18.30
C ALA A 240 -1.23 50.84 18.01
N PHE A 241 -0.08 50.87 18.64
CA PHE A 241 0.93 49.84 18.55
C PHE A 241 0.80 48.89 19.73
N PRO A 242 1.19 47.61 19.58
CA PRO A 242 1.28 46.66 20.68
C PRO A 242 2.20 47.23 21.79
N SER A 243 1.72 47.27 23.00
CA SER A 243 2.51 47.72 24.13
C SER A 243 2.08 47.00 25.42
N PHE A 244 2.97 46.95 26.39
CA PHE A 244 2.63 46.50 27.74
C PHE A 244 1.89 47.59 28.51
N LEU A 245 1.19 47.18 29.57
CA LEU A 245 0.64 48.10 30.56
C LEU A 245 1.81 48.77 31.31
N GLU A 246 2.01 50.07 31.15
CA GLU A 246 3.11 50.84 31.72
C GLU A 246 3.22 50.67 33.23
N ILE A 247 2.08 50.54 33.92
CA ILE A 247 2.03 50.31 35.36
C ILE A 247 2.69 49.00 35.80
N LEU A 248 2.85 48.04 34.93
CA LEU A 248 3.48 46.73 35.22
C LEU A 248 4.97 46.72 34.84
N THR A 249 5.46 47.70 34.11
CA THR A 249 6.84 47.72 33.59
C THR A 249 7.78 48.57 34.43
N ASN A 250 7.33 49.28 35.44
CA ASN A 250 8.07 50.24 36.28
C ASN A 250 8.84 51.37 35.54
N HIS A 251 9.13 51.18 34.24
CA HIS A 251 9.78 52.16 33.37
C HIS A 251 9.33 52.00 31.92
N PRO A 252 8.96 53.09 31.21
CA PRO A 252 8.47 53.05 29.84
C PRO A 252 9.51 52.52 28.85
N GLU A 253 10.80 52.61 29.12
CA GLU A 253 11.88 52.05 28.33
C GLU A 253 11.93 50.52 28.31
N ASN A 254 11.39 49.86 29.32
CA ASN A 254 11.34 48.40 29.38
C ASN A 254 10.37 47.80 28.39
N SER A 255 9.32 48.50 28.03
CA SER A 255 8.38 48.04 26.98
C SER A 255 9.06 48.00 25.59
N SER A 256 9.97 48.93 25.32
CA SER A 256 10.69 48.98 24.03
C SER A 256 11.72 47.82 23.85
N HIS A 257 12.23 47.29 24.95
CA HIS A 257 13.14 46.14 24.94
C HIS A 257 12.44 44.87 24.43
N TRP A 258 11.22 44.66 24.90
CA TRP A 258 10.42 43.49 24.53
C TRP A 258 9.87 43.56 23.09
N ILE A 259 9.65 44.75 22.58
CA ILE A 259 9.13 44.97 21.21
C ILE A 259 10.24 44.94 20.17
N LYS A 260 11.46 45.39 20.47
CA LYS A 260 12.60 45.44 19.54
C LYS A 260 13.13 44.10 19.13
N SER A 261 12.88 43.05 19.86
CA SER A 261 13.33 41.67 19.55
C SER A 261 12.34 40.86 18.71
N ALA A 262 11.23 41.44 18.28
CA ALA A 262 10.17 40.78 17.52
C ALA A 262 10.12 41.28 16.07
N PRO A 263 9.80 40.44 15.08
CA PRO A 263 9.39 40.89 13.74
C PRO A 263 8.25 41.89 13.85
N GLU A 264 8.20 42.86 12.95
CA GLU A 264 7.34 44.07 12.98
C GLU A 264 5.82 43.82 13.21
N GLN A 265 5.34 42.58 13.20
CA GLN A 265 3.91 42.25 13.41
C GLN A 265 3.69 41.15 14.45
N SER A 266 4.72 40.72 15.19
CA SER A 266 4.59 39.65 16.15
C SER A 266 4.20 40.16 17.54
N ARG A 267 3.12 39.61 18.13
CA ARG A 267 2.69 39.82 19.49
C ARG A 267 3.27 38.84 20.50
N THR A 268 3.96 37.81 20.00
CA THR A 268 4.48 36.70 20.80
C THR A 268 5.39 37.14 21.97
N PRO A 269 6.27 38.15 21.82
CA PRO A 269 7.09 38.65 22.94
C PRO A 269 6.30 39.28 24.07
N LEU A 270 5.05 39.73 23.82
CA LEU A 270 4.20 40.33 24.85
C LEU A 270 3.58 39.32 25.81
N PHE A 271 3.67 38.02 25.47
CA PHE A 271 3.08 36.92 26.24
C PHE A 271 4.14 35.97 26.83
N ARG A 272 5.43 36.24 26.67
CA ARG A 272 6.54 35.57 27.31
C ARG A 272 6.98 36.38 28.55
#